data_b8e638096c5e647334c11bd3e9082d2c
#
_entry.id   b8e638096c5e647334c11bd3e9082d2c
#
_cell.length_a   1.000
_cell.length_b   1.000
_cell.length_c   1.000
_cell.angle_alpha   90.00
_cell.angle_beta   90.00
_cell.angle_gamma   90.00
#
_symmetry.space_group_name_H-M   'P 1'
#
loop_
_entity.id
_entity.type
_entity.pdbx_description
1 polymer ?
#
loop_
_entity_poly.entity_id
_entity_poly.type
_entity_poly.pdbx_seq_one_letter_code
_entity_poly.pdbx_strand_id
1 'polypeptide(L)'
;MTGCGQVRERSGHDALPSAGVIDSQSVKADAVVGAGTRGFDGGKLVNGRKRHVVVDTLGLLLGVMVTAADVGDRAAAHILLEQVAAAHHRLALVWADGGYTGSLIEHCLAAFALVLAIVKRSDNVKGFVPKQWIVERLFAHLMRSRRLARDFERRIASAEAMIYWSMAALRTRRLARPEGCWNCPR
;
A
#
# COMPACT_ATOMS: atom_id res chain seq x y z
N MET A 1 -0.54 -21.91 4.47
CA MET A 1 -1.45 -20.74 4.28
C MET A 1 -0.80 -19.53 4.93
N THR A 2 -0.74 -18.41 4.24
CA THR A 2 -0.20 -17.16 4.79
C THR A 2 -1.22 -16.55 5.76
N GLY A 3 -0.78 -15.85 6.79
CA GLY A 3 -1.69 -15.18 7.74
C GLY A 3 -2.66 -14.18 7.10
N CYS A 4 -2.41 -13.72 5.86
CA CYS A 4 -3.37 -12.93 5.07
C CYS A 4 -4.57 -13.78 4.63
N GLY A 5 -4.34 -15.00 4.12
CA GLY A 5 -5.39 -15.91 3.69
C GLY A 5 -6.35 -16.24 4.84
N GLN A 6 -5.82 -16.54 6.01
CA GLN A 6 -6.64 -16.84 7.20
C GLN A 6 -7.54 -15.66 7.62
N VAL A 7 -7.02 -14.40 7.57
CA VAL A 7 -7.84 -13.21 7.87
C VAL A 7 -8.95 -13.04 6.85
N ARG A 8 -8.67 -13.32 5.57
CA ARG A 8 -9.65 -13.22 4.48
C ARG A 8 -10.76 -14.25 4.64
N GLU A 9 -10.42 -15.51 4.86
CA GLU A 9 -11.37 -16.60 5.07
C GLU A 9 -12.28 -16.35 6.27
N ARG A 10 -11.72 -15.92 7.40
CA ARG A 10 -12.52 -15.51 8.58
C ARG A 10 -13.44 -14.32 8.31
N SER A 11 -13.16 -13.53 7.29
CA SER A 11 -14.02 -12.41 6.87
C SER A 11 -14.99 -12.80 5.75
N GLY A 12 -15.12 -14.08 5.41
CA GLY A 12 -16.02 -14.59 4.39
C GLY A 12 -15.53 -14.36 2.95
N HIS A 13 -14.23 -14.20 2.75
CA HIS A 13 -13.60 -13.99 1.44
C HIS A 13 -12.68 -15.15 1.07
N ASP A 14 -12.42 -15.30 -0.23
CA ASP A 14 -11.38 -16.23 -0.71
C ASP A 14 -10.03 -15.91 -0.06
N ALA A 15 -9.23 -16.95 0.24
CA ALA A 15 -7.89 -16.81 0.80
C ALA A 15 -6.95 -15.95 -0.06
N LEU A 16 -7.09 -16.06 -1.38
CA LEU A 16 -6.28 -15.31 -2.35
C LEU A 16 -7.03 -14.08 -2.86
N PRO A 17 -6.40 -12.88 -2.81
CA PRO A 17 -7.02 -11.66 -3.29
C PRO A 17 -7.12 -11.64 -4.81
N SER A 18 -8.26 -11.17 -5.34
CA SER A 18 -8.48 -10.93 -6.77
C SER A 18 -8.43 -9.45 -7.14
N ALA A 19 -8.54 -8.57 -6.15
CA ALA A 19 -8.49 -7.12 -6.35
C ALA A 19 -7.71 -6.43 -5.24
N GLY A 20 -7.09 -5.28 -5.58
CA GLY A 20 -6.30 -4.47 -4.67
C GLY A 20 -6.36 -2.98 -4.98
N VAL A 21 -5.66 -2.19 -4.18
CA VAL A 21 -5.48 -0.75 -4.33
C VAL A 21 -4.00 -0.44 -4.20
N ILE A 22 -3.48 0.40 -5.11
CA ILE A 22 -2.12 0.95 -5.03
C ILE A 22 -2.19 2.42 -4.66
N ASP A 23 -1.28 2.87 -3.80
CA ASP A 23 -1.09 4.29 -3.47
C ASP A 23 0.29 4.53 -2.86
N SER A 24 0.66 5.80 -2.67
CA SER A 24 1.93 6.21 -2.10
C SER A 24 1.79 7.25 -1.00
N GLN A 25 2.68 7.15 0.01
CA GLN A 25 2.78 8.11 1.09
C GLN A 25 4.23 8.62 1.22
N SER A 26 4.41 9.93 1.12
CA SER A 26 5.69 10.59 1.43
C SER A 26 5.82 10.79 2.94
N VAL A 27 6.96 10.41 3.50
CA VAL A 27 7.25 10.46 4.93
C VAL A 27 8.55 11.20 5.16
N LYS A 28 8.55 12.13 6.09
CA LYS A 28 9.73 12.90 6.45
C LYS A 28 10.82 11.96 7.00
N ALA A 29 12.03 12.06 6.45
CA ALA A 29 13.19 11.32 6.95
C ALA A 29 13.81 12.00 8.15
N ASP A 30 14.38 11.20 9.05
CA ASP A 30 15.24 11.68 10.12
C ASP A 30 16.66 11.93 9.62
N ALA A 31 17.47 12.61 10.44
CA ALA A 31 18.87 12.92 10.13
C ALA A 31 19.74 11.68 9.89
N VAL A 32 19.40 10.54 10.50
CA VAL A 32 20.12 9.27 10.33
C VAL A 32 19.93 8.63 8.95
N VAL A 33 18.93 9.07 8.20
CA VAL A 33 18.68 8.60 6.82
C VAL A 33 19.64 9.28 5.87
N GLY A 34 20.51 8.51 5.23
CA GLY A 34 21.55 9.03 4.33
C GLY A 34 20.98 9.82 3.15
N ALA A 35 21.69 10.86 2.73
CA ALA A 35 21.29 11.76 1.64
C ALA A 35 21.01 11.00 0.33
N GLY A 36 21.78 9.96 0.01
CA GLY A 36 21.61 9.16 -1.21
C GLY A 36 20.37 8.24 -1.23
N THR A 37 19.61 8.18 -0.14
CA THR A 37 18.40 7.33 -0.04
C THR A 37 17.15 8.11 0.35
N ARG A 38 17.23 9.44 0.39
CA ARG A 38 16.10 10.36 0.59
C ARG A 38 16.05 11.37 -0.54
N GLY A 39 14.89 11.90 -0.84
CA GLY A 39 14.65 12.92 -1.86
C GLY A 39 13.59 13.92 -1.42
N PHE A 40 13.32 14.92 -2.25
CA PHE A 40 12.33 15.95 -1.98
C PHE A 40 11.10 15.74 -2.86
N ASP A 41 9.96 15.45 -2.25
CA ASP A 41 8.66 15.43 -2.91
C ASP A 41 8.14 16.88 -3.03
N GLY A 42 8.28 17.47 -4.23
CA GLY A 42 7.86 18.84 -4.49
C GLY A 42 6.34 19.05 -4.42
N GLY A 43 5.55 18.02 -4.66
CA GLY A 43 4.08 18.09 -4.58
C GLY A 43 3.55 18.12 -3.14
N LYS A 44 4.21 17.37 -2.24
CA LYS A 44 3.82 17.26 -0.83
C LYS A 44 4.72 18.09 0.10
N LEU A 45 5.78 18.73 -0.44
CA LEU A 45 6.79 19.49 0.31
C LEU A 45 7.45 18.67 1.44
N VAL A 46 7.76 17.41 1.16
CA VAL A 46 8.37 16.48 2.11
C VAL A 46 9.76 16.09 1.65
N ASN A 47 10.77 16.33 2.50
CA ASN A 47 12.11 15.78 2.31
C ASN A 47 12.21 14.47 3.09
N GLY A 48 12.28 13.33 2.36
CA GLY A 48 12.29 12.04 2.99
C GLY A 48 12.21 10.87 2.02
N ARG A 49 11.41 9.89 2.37
CA ARG A 49 11.15 8.69 1.58
C ARG A 49 9.67 8.57 1.22
N LYS A 50 9.41 7.83 0.17
CA LYS A 50 8.06 7.51 -0.29
C LYS A 50 7.82 6.02 -0.12
N ARG A 51 6.68 5.68 0.49
CA ARG A 51 6.20 4.32 0.69
C ARG A 51 5.13 4.04 -0.33
N HIS A 52 5.41 3.16 -1.27
CA HIS A 52 4.44 2.67 -2.26
C HIS A 52 3.88 1.37 -1.73
N VAL A 53 2.58 1.23 -1.68
CA VAL A 53 1.91 0.05 -1.12
C VAL A 53 0.85 -0.47 -2.06
N VAL A 54 0.71 -1.79 -2.09
CA VAL A 54 -0.46 -2.46 -2.67
C VAL A 54 -1.16 -3.21 -1.54
N VAL A 55 -2.46 -2.97 -1.39
CA VAL A 55 -3.31 -3.65 -0.41
C VAL A 55 -4.47 -4.35 -1.08
N ASP A 56 -5.00 -5.38 -0.45
CA ASP A 56 -6.24 -6.00 -0.90
C ASP A 56 -7.49 -5.19 -0.45
N THR A 57 -8.67 -5.68 -0.80
CA THR A 57 -9.96 -5.05 -0.46
C THR A 57 -10.25 -4.99 1.04
N LEU A 58 -9.54 -5.79 1.85
CA LEU A 58 -9.64 -5.76 3.32
C LEU A 58 -8.57 -4.87 3.96
N GLY A 59 -7.70 -4.24 3.14
CA GLY A 59 -6.57 -3.44 3.60
C GLY A 59 -5.41 -4.27 4.13
N LEU A 60 -5.28 -5.53 3.70
CA LEU A 60 -4.13 -6.38 3.98
C LEU A 60 -3.02 -6.07 2.99
N LEU A 61 -1.80 -5.90 3.47
CA LEU A 61 -0.65 -5.57 2.64
C LEU A 61 -0.27 -6.73 1.73
N LEU A 62 -0.25 -6.50 0.41
CA LEU A 62 0.20 -7.42 -0.62
C LEU A 62 1.65 -7.17 -1.01
N GLY A 63 2.06 -5.90 -1.05
CA GLY A 63 3.44 -5.50 -1.33
C GLY A 63 3.73 -4.09 -0.86
N VAL A 64 4.99 -3.83 -0.58
CA VAL A 64 5.51 -2.49 -0.25
C VAL A 64 6.88 -2.29 -0.87
N MET A 65 7.13 -1.09 -1.33
CA MET A 65 8.43 -0.62 -1.79
C MET A 65 8.68 0.77 -1.21
N VAL A 66 9.89 1.00 -0.73
CA VAL A 66 10.32 2.30 -0.22
C VAL A 66 11.36 2.89 -1.15
N THR A 67 11.15 4.14 -1.55
CA THR A 67 12.07 4.90 -2.43
C THR A 67 12.44 6.22 -1.81
N ALA A 68 13.39 6.94 -2.41
CA ALA A 68 13.53 8.37 -2.16
C ALA A 68 12.25 9.11 -2.58
N ALA A 69 11.88 10.19 -1.88
CA ALA A 69 10.58 10.83 -2.08
C ALA A 69 10.41 11.55 -3.43
N ASP A 70 11.50 11.81 -4.13
CA ASP A 70 11.54 12.38 -5.49
C ASP A 70 11.26 11.37 -6.59
N VAL A 71 11.28 10.05 -6.27
CA VAL A 71 10.91 9.02 -7.25
C VAL A 71 9.43 9.12 -7.59
N GLY A 72 9.12 9.16 -8.89
CA GLY A 72 7.74 9.23 -9.38
C GLY A 72 6.93 7.98 -9.10
N ASP A 73 5.66 8.15 -8.76
CA ASP A 73 4.76 7.04 -8.36
C ASP A 73 4.63 5.97 -9.46
N ARG A 74 4.60 6.39 -10.74
CA ARG A 74 4.56 5.45 -11.88
C ARG A 74 5.81 4.59 -12.00
N ALA A 75 7.00 5.19 -11.83
CA ALA A 75 8.25 4.46 -11.92
C ALA A 75 8.35 3.37 -10.84
N ALA A 76 7.98 3.72 -9.61
CA ALA A 76 7.90 2.79 -8.50
C ALA A 76 6.82 1.72 -8.71
N ALA A 77 5.67 2.10 -9.27
CA ALA A 77 4.56 1.18 -9.51
C ALA A 77 4.90 0.09 -10.54
N HIS A 78 5.71 0.37 -11.56
CA HIS A 78 6.17 -0.66 -12.50
C HIS A 78 6.84 -1.83 -11.77
N ILE A 79 7.77 -1.53 -10.87
CA ILE A 79 8.52 -2.54 -10.13
C ILE A 79 7.64 -3.22 -9.09
N LEU A 80 6.87 -2.45 -8.33
CA LEU A 80 6.04 -2.98 -7.26
C LEU A 80 4.92 -3.87 -7.78
N LEU A 81 4.25 -3.49 -8.88
CA LEU A 81 3.17 -4.29 -9.47
C LEU A 81 3.68 -5.58 -10.11
N GLU A 82 4.88 -5.58 -10.68
CA GLU A 82 5.55 -6.80 -11.14
C GLU A 82 5.76 -7.78 -9.98
N GLN A 83 6.33 -7.32 -8.87
CA GLN A 83 6.56 -8.14 -7.68
C GLN A 83 5.25 -8.67 -7.09
N VAL A 84 4.22 -7.83 -7.03
CA VAL A 84 2.92 -8.20 -6.47
C VAL A 84 2.20 -9.19 -7.39
N ALA A 85 2.22 -9.00 -8.71
CA ALA A 85 1.61 -9.91 -9.67
C ALA A 85 2.28 -11.30 -9.61
N ALA A 86 3.61 -11.35 -9.52
CA ALA A 86 4.35 -12.60 -9.36
C ALA A 86 4.00 -13.35 -8.06
N ALA A 87 3.77 -12.63 -6.96
CA ALA A 87 3.43 -13.21 -5.67
C ALA A 87 1.93 -13.56 -5.52
N HIS A 88 1.05 -12.90 -6.25
CA HIS A 88 -0.41 -12.98 -6.12
C HIS A 88 -1.08 -13.27 -7.46
N HIS A 89 -0.89 -14.45 -8.00
CA HIS A 89 -1.34 -14.87 -9.35
C HIS A 89 -2.86 -14.77 -9.61
N ARG A 90 -3.71 -14.64 -8.57
CA ARG A 90 -5.17 -14.41 -8.71
C ARG A 90 -5.53 -12.92 -8.75
N LEU A 91 -4.56 -12.01 -8.53
CA LEU A 91 -4.82 -10.58 -8.56
C LEU A 91 -5.06 -10.13 -10.01
N ALA A 92 -6.30 -9.78 -10.33
CA ALA A 92 -6.71 -9.40 -11.68
C ALA A 92 -7.00 -7.91 -11.83
N LEU A 93 -7.23 -7.20 -10.72
CA LEU A 93 -7.63 -5.80 -10.72
C LEU A 93 -6.90 -5.01 -9.64
N VAL A 94 -6.32 -3.87 -9.99
CA VAL A 94 -5.78 -2.89 -9.03
C VAL A 94 -6.35 -1.52 -9.32
N TRP A 95 -6.92 -0.88 -8.30
CA TRP A 95 -7.35 0.51 -8.38
C TRP A 95 -6.20 1.45 -8.04
N ALA A 96 -6.07 2.53 -8.79
CA ALA A 96 -5.07 3.57 -8.60
C ALA A 96 -5.68 4.96 -8.80
N ASP A 97 -5.03 5.98 -8.29
CA ASP A 97 -5.43 7.36 -8.57
C ASP A 97 -4.90 7.87 -9.93
N GLY A 98 -5.20 9.14 -10.26
CA GLY A 98 -4.78 9.76 -11.52
C GLY A 98 -3.25 9.88 -11.71
N GLY A 99 -2.46 9.75 -10.66
CA GLY A 99 -0.99 9.79 -10.73
C GLY A 99 -0.38 8.58 -11.46
N TYR A 100 -1.14 7.49 -11.59
CA TYR A 100 -0.71 6.23 -12.20
C TYR A 100 -1.14 6.07 -13.68
N THR A 101 -1.65 7.11 -14.30
CA THR A 101 -2.08 7.09 -15.71
C THR A 101 -0.91 6.96 -16.70
N GLY A 102 -1.20 6.60 -17.94
CA GLY A 102 -0.24 6.49 -19.04
C GLY A 102 0.15 5.04 -19.35
N SER A 103 1.36 4.82 -19.86
CA SER A 103 1.85 3.52 -20.34
C SER A 103 1.84 2.40 -19.30
N LEU A 104 1.76 2.73 -18.00
CA LEU A 104 1.67 1.74 -16.92
C LEU A 104 0.42 0.85 -17.06
N ILE A 105 -0.70 1.42 -17.52
CA ILE A 105 -1.98 0.68 -17.67
C ILE A 105 -1.81 -0.43 -18.71
N GLU A 106 -1.29 -0.08 -19.88
CA GLU A 106 -1.05 -1.03 -20.97
C GLU A 106 -0.01 -2.07 -20.60
N HIS A 107 1.07 -1.64 -19.93
CA HIS A 107 2.12 -2.52 -19.46
C HIS A 107 1.58 -3.57 -18.45
N CYS A 108 0.81 -3.16 -17.44
CA CYS A 108 0.24 -4.08 -16.46
C CYS A 108 -0.69 -5.11 -17.12
N LEU A 109 -1.49 -4.69 -18.08
CA LEU A 109 -2.40 -5.58 -18.78
C LEU A 109 -1.62 -6.58 -19.66
N ALA A 110 -0.64 -6.10 -20.43
CA ALA A 110 0.11 -6.93 -21.37
C ALA A 110 1.07 -7.91 -20.67
N ALA A 111 1.79 -7.45 -19.64
CA ALA A 111 2.82 -8.23 -18.98
C ALA A 111 2.29 -9.17 -17.88
N PHE A 112 1.23 -8.75 -17.17
CA PHE A 112 0.76 -9.45 -15.96
C PHE A 112 -0.71 -9.87 -16.02
N ALA A 113 -1.43 -9.59 -17.12
CA ALA A 113 -2.89 -9.74 -17.21
C ALA A 113 -3.63 -9.01 -16.06
N LEU A 114 -3.05 -7.91 -15.57
CA LEU A 114 -3.52 -7.12 -14.46
C LEU A 114 -4.19 -5.83 -14.96
N VAL A 115 -5.48 -5.67 -14.68
CA VAL A 115 -6.22 -4.46 -15.02
C VAL A 115 -5.89 -3.36 -13.99
N LEU A 116 -5.28 -2.26 -14.44
CA LEU A 116 -5.07 -1.08 -13.62
C LEU A 116 -6.21 -0.08 -13.88
N ALA A 117 -7.16 0.02 -12.95
CA ALA A 117 -8.33 0.88 -13.05
C ALA A 117 -8.08 2.23 -12.37
N ILE A 118 -8.06 3.30 -13.16
CA ILE A 118 -7.85 4.65 -12.63
C ILE A 118 -9.16 5.20 -12.07
N VAL A 119 -9.15 5.53 -10.79
CA VAL A 119 -10.27 6.17 -10.09
C VAL A 119 -10.04 7.68 -10.09
N LYS A 120 -10.79 8.40 -10.91
CA LYS A 120 -10.79 9.88 -10.91
C LYS A 120 -11.61 10.37 -9.72
N ARG A 121 -11.10 11.35 -8.98
CA ARG A 121 -11.94 12.17 -8.09
C ARG A 121 -12.89 12.96 -9.01
N SER A 122 -14.15 12.58 -9.03
CA SER A 122 -15.17 13.42 -9.65
C SER A 122 -15.46 14.56 -8.69
N ASP A 123 -15.27 15.80 -9.13
CA ASP A 123 -15.49 17.01 -8.33
C ASP A 123 -16.95 17.18 -7.85
N ASN A 124 -17.87 16.38 -8.39
CA ASN A 124 -19.31 16.46 -8.11
C ASN A 124 -19.86 15.30 -7.27
N VAL A 125 -19.08 14.32 -6.89
CA VAL A 125 -19.55 13.26 -6.01
C VAL A 125 -19.22 13.65 -4.56
N LYS A 126 -20.19 14.27 -3.89
CA LYS A 126 -20.25 14.29 -2.42
C LYS A 126 -20.43 12.84 -1.96
N GLY A 127 -19.37 12.05 -1.97
CA GLY A 127 -19.44 10.64 -1.65
C GLY A 127 -18.05 10.10 -1.40
N PHE A 128 -17.98 9.32 -0.38
CA PHE A 128 -16.91 8.45 -0.01
C PHE A 128 -16.52 7.54 -1.20
N VAL A 129 -15.27 7.61 -1.64
CA VAL A 129 -14.70 6.66 -2.61
C VAL A 129 -14.17 5.45 -1.82
N PRO A 130 -14.93 4.34 -1.73
CA PRO A 130 -14.62 3.24 -0.80
C PRO A 130 -13.22 2.66 -0.99
N LYS A 131 -12.69 2.77 -2.22
CA LYS A 131 -11.43 2.14 -2.63
C LYS A 131 -10.21 2.91 -2.13
N GLN A 132 -10.21 4.26 -2.19
CA GLN A 132 -9.13 5.09 -1.66
C GLN A 132 -9.07 5.01 -0.13
N TRP A 133 -10.21 4.96 0.54
CA TRP A 133 -10.26 4.84 1.99
C TRP A 133 -9.55 3.60 2.53
N ILE A 134 -9.49 2.51 1.75
CA ILE A 134 -8.82 1.27 2.18
C ILE A 134 -7.33 1.54 2.42
N VAL A 135 -6.66 2.20 1.48
CA VAL A 135 -5.23 2.48 1.58
C VAL A 135 -4.96 3.65 2.55
N GLU A 136 -5.83 4.66 2.60
CA GLU A 136 -5.74 5.74 3.58
C GLU A 136 -5.80 5.20 5.01
N ARG A 137 -6.68 4.23 5.28
CA ARG A 137 -6.74 3.53 6.57
C ARG A 137 -5.45 2.78 6.91
N LEU A 138 -4.79 2.18 5.91
CA LEU A 138 -3.48 1.57 6.13
C LEU A 138 -2.44 2.62 6.51
N PHE A 139 -2.35 3.73 5.79
CA PHE A 139 -1.42 4.80 6.11
C PHE A 139 -1.70 5.39 7.50
N ALA A 140 -2.97 5.61 7.84
CA ALA A 140 -3.35 6.05 9.19
C ALA A 140 -2.91 5.05 10.28
N HIS A 141 -2.98 3.73 10.01
CA HIS A 141 -2.46 2.71 10.91
C HIS A 141 -0.95 2.80 11.07
N LEU A 142 -0.21 2.97 9.98
CA LEU A 142 1.25 3.12 10.03
C LEU A 142 1.68 4.36 10.81
N MET A 143 0.98 5.50 10.60
CA MET A 143 1.26 6.76 11.29
C MET A 143 1.00 6.73 12.81
N ARG A 144 0.21 5.79 13.31
CA ARG A 144 0.03 5.56 14.75
C ARG A 144 1.27 4.97 15.43
N SER A 145 2.15 4.33 14.67
CA SER A 145 3.43 3.86 15.17
C SER A 145 4.44 5.00 15.18
N ARG A 146 4.97 5.37 16.35
CA ARG A 146 6.00 6.43 16.46
C ARG A 146 7.18 6.21 15.50
N ARG A 147 7.58 4.94 15.32
CA ARG A 147 8.70 4.58 14.45
C ARG A 147 8.37 4.69 12.96
N LEU A 148 7.09 4.67 12.59
CA LEU A 148 6.63 4.81 11.20
C LEU A 148 6.01 6.17 10.89
N ALA A 149 5.75 7.01 11.90
CA ALA A 149 5.29 8.39 11.70
C ALA A 149 6.35 9.25 11.00
N ARG A 150 7.60 8.83 11.09
CA ARG A 150 8.77 9.39 10.43
C ARG A 150 9.67 8.23 10.00
N ASP A 151 10.52 8.39 8.99
CA ASP A 151 11.50 7.36 8.63
C ASP A 151 12.79 7.57 9.40
N PHE A 152 13.15 6.59 10.23
CA PHE A 152 14.38 6.54 11.03
C PHE A 152 15.35 5.47 10.54
N GLU A 153 15.02 4.75 9.46
CA GLU A 153 15.78 3.59 9.04
C GLU A 153 16.91 4.00 8.08
N ARG A 154 18.13 3.62 8.39
CA ARG A 154 19.30 3.89 7.52
C ARG A 154 19.17 3.19 6.17
N ARG A 155 18.66 1.95 6.15
CA ARG A 155 18.51 1.13 4.95
C ARG A 155 17.06 1.10 4.51
N ILE A 156 16.82 1.12 3.21
CA ILE A 156 15.49 0.98 2.60
C ILE A 156 14.85 -0.35 3.03
N ALA A 157 15.61 -1.45 2.95
CA ALA A 157 15.10 -2.77 3.35
C ALA A 157 14.64 -2.82 4.82
N SER A 158 15.29 -2.06 5.72
CA SER A 158 14.85 -1.95 7.12
C SER A 158 13.54 -1.18 7.23
N ALA A 159 13.35 -0.11 6.43
CA ALA A 159 12.11 0.64 6.39
C ALA A 159 10.94 -0.23 5.90
N GLU A 160 11.15 -1.02 4.86
CA GLU A 160 10.18 -1.99 4.35
C GLU A 160 9.84 -3.07 5.39
N ALA A 161 10.87 -3.64 6.04
CA ALA A 161 10.70 -4.64 7.09
C ALA A 161 9.86 -4.11 8.26
N MET A 162 10.04 -2.85 8.66
CA MET A 162 9.23 -2.22 9.70
C MET A 162 7.75 -2.08 9.32
N ILE A 163 7.46 -1.81 8.04
CA ILE A 163 6.09 -1.78 7.53
C ILE A 163 5.49 -3.18 7.58
N TYR A 164 6.20 -4.20 7.08
CA TYR A 164 5.75 -5.59 7.16
C TYR A 164 5.50 -6.04 8.60
N TRP A 165 6.38 -5.66 9.54
CA TRP A 165 6.22 -5.96 10.96
C TRP A 165 4.95 -5.34 11.56
N SER A 166 4.70 -4.06 11.28
CA SER A 166 3.49 -3.36 11.72
C SER A 166 2.22 -4.02 11.18
N MET A 167 2.24 -4.42 9.91
CA MET A 167 1.10 -5.09 9.27
C MET A 167 0.92 -6.54 9.76
N ALA A 168 2.01 -7.23 10.11
CA ALA A 168 1.93 -8.54 10.75
C ALA A 168 1.25 -8.44 12.12
N ALA A 169 1.63 -7.46 12.94
CA ALA A 169 0.97 -7.20 14.22
C ALA A 169 -0.52 -6.87 14.07
N LEU A 170 -0.90 -6.11 13.04
CA LEU A 170 -2.31 -5.84 12.73
C LEU A 170 -3.07 -7.13 12.37
N ARG A 171 -2.47 -8.00 11.53
CA ARG A 171 -3.06 -9.30 11.16
C ARG A 171 -3.27 -10.19 12.36
N THR A 172 -2.25 -10.32 13.22
CA THR A 172 -2.34 -11.12 14.46
C THR A 172 -3.48 -10.62 15.36
N ARG A 173 -3.62 -9.30 15.51
CA ARG A 173 -4.73 -8.71 16.28
C ARG A 173 -6.10 -9.02 15.66
N ARG A 174 -6.20 -9.03 14.32
CA ARG A 174 -7.45 -9.40 13.63
C ARG A 174 -7.78 -10.88 13.85
N LEU A 175 -6.80 -11.75 13.78
CA LEU A 175 -6.97 -13.19 14.02
C LEU A 175 -7.30 -13.51 15.49
N ALA A 176 -6.79 -12.73 16.43
CA ALA A 176 -7.06 -12.94 17.85
C ALA A 176 -8.45 -12.44 18.32
N ARG A 177 -9.19 -11.69 17.48
CA ARG A 177 -10.56 -11.25 17.83
C ARG A 177 -11.53 -12.41 17.77
N PRO A 178 -12.49 -12.49 18.72
CA PRO A 178 -13.59 -13.46 18.66
C PRO A 178 -14.40 -13.29 17.36
N GLU A 179 -14.95 -14.38 16.86
CA GLU A 179 -15.86 -14.36 15.71
C GLU A 179 -17.09 -13.51 16.03
N GLY A 180 -17.49 -12.65 15.08
CA GLY A 180 -18.63 -11.74 15.24
C GLY A 180 -18.30 -10.29 15.65
N CYS A 181 -17.06 -9.97 16.05
CA CYS A 181 -16.69 -8.61 16.49
C CYS A 181 -15.88 -7.80 15.46
N TRP A 182 -16.16 -7.99 14.16
CA TRP A 182 -15.39 -7.33 13.09
C TRP A 182 -15.67 -5.83 12.94
N ASN A 183 -16.83 -5.35 13.41
CA ASN A 183 -17.32 -3.97 13.28
C ASN A 183 -17.48 -3.21 14.60
N CYS A 184 -16.97 -3.70 15.74
CA CYS A 184 -17.03 -2.92 16.99
C CYS A 184 -16.02 -1.75 16.94
N PRO A 185 -16.46 -0.49 16.94
CA PRO A 185 -15.59 0.66 17.14
C PRO A 185 -15.06 0.64 18.58
N ARG A 186 -13.80 0.96 18.78
CA ARG A 186 -13.25 1.38 20.08
C ARG A 186 -13.24 2.87 20.15
#